data_5ead21926bd9e66b6547e5704577ab7b
#
_entry.id   5ead21926bd9e66b6547e5704577ab7b
#
_cell.length_a   1.000
_cell.length_b   1.000
_cell.length_c   1.000
_cell.angle_alpha   90.00
_cell.angle_beta   90.00
_cell.angle_gamma   90.00
#
_symmetry.space_group_name_H-M   'P 1'
#
loop_
_entity.id
_entity.type
_entity.pdbx_description
1 polymer ?
#
loop_
_entity_poly.entity_id
_entity_poly.type
_entity_poly.pdbx_seq_one_letter_code
_entity_poly.pdbx_strand_id
1 'polypeptide(L)'
;MNLSARRAAFRALHQRGCFVIPNPWDVGSARYLQHLGFPALATTSAGFAFSQGNPDSGEESILGRDRNLAYIASIAAAVDVPVNADFMAGYGREPEDVAESVRRCVAAGVAGLSIEDATGDRLSPLYDLPTAVGRLRAARAAIDESGADVLLTARAECYHVGHPDPFRETVRRLQAYAAAGADVLFAPGPQKPGEIKALVAAVAPQPFNLLVVRDIGLNVEEIAALGVRRISVGGALALAAWTGFIHAAQALKSKGSFAGLANLVPYAEINGLFEASAVGREAVEEQCGRSGSFDPENVGDIADEGVGHRG
;
A
#
# COMPACT_ATOMS: atom_id res chain seq x y z
N MET A 1 1.79 5.55 -17.92
CA MET A 1 1.78 6.85 -17.18
C MET A 1 3.08 6.97 -16.39
N ASN A 2 3.81 8.11 -16.44
CA ASN A 2 5.03 8.27 -15.65
C ASN A 2 4.72 8.41 -14.15
N LEU A 3 5.72 8.26 -13.28
CA LEU A 3 5.53 8.23 -11.83
C LEU A 3 4.95 9.54 -11.26
N SER A 4 5.38 10.70 -11.78
CA SER A 4 4.85 12.00 -11.35
C SER A 4 3.35 12.13 -11.68
N ALA A 5 2.93 11.71 -12.87
CA ALA A 5 1.52 11.71 -13.26
C ALA A 5 0.69 10.72 -12.44
N ARG A 6 1.24 9.54 -12.06
CA ARG A 6 0.56 8.62 -11.14
C ARG A 6 0.35 9.25 -9.76
N ARG A 7 1.35 9.92 -9.21
CA ARG A 7 1.26 10.63 -7.93
C ARG A 7 0.21 11.75 -7.96
N ALA A 8 0.23 12.57 -9.00
CA ALA A 8 -0.78 13.64 -9.19
C ALA A 8 -2.20 13.07 -9.33
N ALA A 9 -2.38 11.98 -10.10
CA ALA A 9 -3.66 11.29 -10.21
C ALA A 9 -4.14 10.74 -8.86
N PHE A 10 -3.23 10.19 -8.04
CA PHE A 10 -3.57 9.69 -6.71
C PHE A 10 -4.05 10.82 -5.79
N ARG A 11 -3.37 11.95 -5.77
CA ARG A 11 -3.81 13.13 -5.02
C ARG A 11 -5.19 13.61 -5.48
N ALA A 12 -5.43 13.66 -6.79
CA ALA A 12 -6.73 14.08 -7.35
C ALA A 12 -7.89 13.18 -6.91
N LEU A 13 -7.68 11.85 -6.77
CA LEU A 13 -8.69 10.92 -6.26
C LEU A 13 -9.15 11.26 -4.83
N HIS A 14 -8.30 11.89 -4.02
CA HIS A 14 -8.64 12.25 -2.64
C HIS A 14 -9.35 13.61 -2.52
N GLN A 15 -9.43 14.39 -3.59
CA GLN A 15 -10.06 15.73 -3.56
C GLN A 15 -11.58 15.67 -3.63
N ARG A 16 -12.16 14.69 -4.35
CA ARG A 16 -13.62 14.61 -4.56
C ARG A 16 -14.09 13.17 -4.81
N GLY A 17 -15.38 12.93 -4.53
CA GLY A 17 -16.00 11.61 -4.70
C GLY A 17 -15.56 10.58 -3.66
N CYS A 18 -15.80 9.32 -3.94
CA CYS A 18 -15.34 8.18 -3.17
C CYS A 18 -14.80 7.15 -4.15
N PHE A 19 -13.71 6.45 -3.79
CA PHE A 19 -13.14 5.41 -4.63
C PHE A 19 -12.72 4.21 -3.81
N VAL A 20 -12.76 3.03 -4.44
CA VAL A 20 -12.23 1.79 -3.88
C VAL A 20 -10.75 1.67 -4.26
N ILE A 21 -9.91 1.37 -3.27
CA ILE A 21 -8.50 1.07 -3.42
C ILE A 21 -8.25 -0.38 -2.96
N PRO A 22 -8.45 -1.38 -3.86
CA PRO A 22 -8.29 -2.77 -3.50
C PRO A 22 -6.83 -3.13 -3.25
N ASN A 23 -6.63 -4.23 -2.50
CA ASN A 23 -5.33 -4.60 -1.99
C ASN A 23 -4.82 -5.89 -2.64
N PRO A 24 -3.95 -5.81 -3.66
CA PRO A 24 -3.24 -6.97 -4.20
C PRO A 24 -2.19 -7.47 -3.21
N TRP A 25 -1.91 -8.77 -3.27
CA TRP A 25 -0.87 -9.42 -2.45
C TRP A 25 0.32 -9.93 -3.27
N ASP A 26 0.24 -9.83 -4.60
CA ASP A 26 1.30 -10.15 -5.55
C ASP A 26 1.13 -9.40 -6.86
N VAL A 27 2.07 -9.58 -7.78
CA VAL A 27 2.06 -8.96 -9.11
C VAL A 27 0.86 -9.41 -9.95
N GLY A 28 0.47 -10.69 -9.85
CA GLY A 28 -0.66 -11.24 -10.60
C GLY A 28 -1.97 -10.57 -10.20
N SER A 29 -2.26 -10.54 -8.90
CA SER A 29 -3.46 -9.87 -8.37
C SER A 29 -3.46 -8.37 -8.66
N ALA A 30 -2.29 -7.70 -8.63
CA ALA A 30 -2.18 -6.27 -8.97
C ALA A 30 -2.56 -5.99 -10.43
N ARG A 31 -2.05 -6.78 -11.37
CA ARG A 31 -2.39 -6.67 -12.79
C ARG A 31 -3.86 -6.93 -13.06
N TYR A 32 -4.43 -7.93 -12.40
CA TYR A 32 -5.86 -8.23 -12.52
C TYR A 32 -6.74 -7.08 -12.02
N LEU A 33 -6.42 -6.50 -10.87
CA LEU A 33 -7.15 -5.36 -10.33
C LEU A 33 -7.03 -4.11 -11.22
N GLN A 34 -5.86 -3.85 -11.80
CA GLN A 34 -5.70 -2.81 -12.82
C GLN A 34 -6.55 -3.09 -14.07
N HIS A 35 -6.58 -4.35 -14.55
CA HIS A 35 -7.41 -4.75 -15.70
C HIS A 35 -8.91 -4.52 -15.44
N LEU A 36 -9.38 -4.72 -14.22
CA LEU A 36 -10.75 -4.40 -13.82
C LEU A 36 -11.05 -2.88 -13.77
N GLY A 37 -10.05 -2.01 -13.99
CA GLY A 37 -10.23 -0.57 -14.06
C GLY A 37 -10.21 0.16 -12.71
N PHE A 38 -9.72 -0.47 -11.65
CA PHE A 38 -9.54 0.24 -10.37
C PHE A 38 -8.53 1.40 -10.53
N PRO A 39 -8.88 2.63 -10.06
CA PRO A 39 -8.07 3.81 -10.34
C PRO A 39 -6.79 3.89 -9.51
N ALA A 40 -6.66 3.10 -8.47
CA ALA A 40 -5.49 3.01 -7.60
C ALA A 40 -5.51 1.67 -6.85
N LEU A 41 -4.35 1.22 -6.39
CA LEU A 41 -4.18 0.00 -5.59
C LEU A 41 -3.45 0.33 -4.28
N ALA A 42 -3.67 -0.49 -3.23
CA ALA A 42 -2.87 -0.44 -2.02
C ALA A 42 -2.27 -1.83 -1.76
N THR A 43 -1.01 -1.92 -1.37
CA THR A 43 -0.45 -3.21 -0.93
C THR A 43 -1.13 -3.70 0.36
N THR A 44 -0.89 -4.92 0.76
CA THR A 44 -1.41 -5.50 2.01
C THR A 44 -0.34 -6.31 2.70
N SER A 45 0.04 -5.90 3.92
CA SER A 45 0.98 -6.63 4.78
C SER A 45 0.47 -8.03 5.10
N ALA A 46 -0.83 -8.16 5.42
CA ALA A 46 -1.49 -9.43 5.71
C ALA A 46 -1.44 -10.39 4.51
N GLY A 47 -1.86 -9.95 3.33
CA GLY A 47 -1.83 -10.78 2.13
C GLY A 47 -0.42 -11.20 1.74
N PHE A 48 0.55 -10.30 1.89
CA PHE A 48 1.96 -10.61 1.67
C PHE A 48 2.48 -11.63 2.69
N ALA A 49 2.19 -11.47 4.00
CA ALA A 49 2.58 -12.41 5.04
C ALA A 49 2.04 -13.82 4.72
N PHE A 50 0.76 -13.95 4.37
CA PHE A 50 0.16 -15.23 4.00
C PHE A 50 0.82 -15.86 2.77
N SER A 51 1.19 -15.08 1.76
CA SER A 51 1.89 -15.58 0.58
C SER A 51 3.28 -16.14 0.90
N GLN A 52 3.88 -15.69 1.99
CA GLN A 52 5.18 -16.15 2.48
C GLN A 52 5.07 -17.24 3.58
N GLY A 53 3.84 -17.71 3.87
CA GLY A 53 3.60 -18.71 4.91
C GLY A 53 3.76 -18.19 6.34
N ASN A 54 3.63 -16.87 6.54
CA ASN A 54 3.74 -16.22 7.84
C ASN A 54 2.36 -15.70 8.32
N PRO A 55 2.15 -15.63 9.65
CA PRO A 55 0.97 -14.99 10.20
C PRO A 55 1.00 -13.46 10.00
N ASP A 56 -0.17 -12.86 9.94
CA ASP A 56 -0.36 -11.41 10.08
C ASP A 56 -0.39 -11.07 11.58
N SER A 57 0.77 -10.84 12.16
CA SER A 57 0.92 -10.64 13.62
C SER A 57 1.02 -9.16 14.02
N GLY A 58 1.14 -8.25 13.05
CA GLY A 58 1.48 -6.84 13.30
C GLY A 58 2.95 -6.64 13.70
N GLU A 59 3.77 -7.69 13.76
CA GLU A 59 5.20 -7.59 14.05
C GLU A 59 6.00 -7.31 12.77
N GLU A 60 6.61 -6.13 12.68
CA GLU A 60 7.43 -5.74 11.53
C GLU A 60 8.64 -6.66 11.31
N SER A 61 9.12 -7.32 12.38
CA SER A 61 10.29 -8.19 12.34
C SER A 61 10.08 -9.49 11.55
N ILE A 62 8.86 -9.98 11.42
CA ILE A 62 8.57 -11.30 10.80
C ILE A 62 8.99 -11.33 9.32
N LEU A 63 8.62 -10.33 8.54
CA LEU A 63 9.02 -10.21 7.15
C LEU A 63 10.21 -9.27 6.98
N GLY A 64 10.30 -8.26 7.82
CA GLY A 64 11.32 -7.23 7.82
C GLY A 64 11.12 -6.17 6.72
N ARG A 65 11.73 -5.01 6.95
CA ARG A 65 11.63 -3.85 6.07
C ARG A 65 12.01 -4.15 4.62
N ASP A 66 13.12 -4.81 4.41
CA ASP A 66 13.70 -4.97 3.07
C ASP A 66 12.84 -5.90 2.19
N ARG A 67 12.27 -6.96 2.76
CA ARG A 67 11.35 -7.85 2.05
C ARG A 67 10.04 -7.12 1.70
N ASN A 68 9.50 -6.33 2.63
CA ASN A 68 8.30 -5.56 2.36
C ASN A 68 8.54 -4.47 1.30
N LEU A 69 9.68 -3.79 1.33
CA LEU A 69 10.07 -2.83 0.29
C LEU A 69 10.21 -3.50 -1.08
N ALA A 70 10.82 -4.68 -1.17
CA ALA A 70 10.92 -5.43 -2.42
C ALA A 70 9.54 -5.84 -2.96
N TYR A 71 8.64 -6.29 -2.09
CA TYR A 71 7.26 -6.58 -2.43
C TYR A 71 6.51 -5.34 -2.95
N ILE A 72 6.58 -4.22 -2.23
CA ILE A 72 5.97 -2.94 -2.63
C ILE A 72 6.51 -2.50 -3.99
N ALA A 73 7.84 -2.52 -4.18
CA ALA A 73 8.48 -2.16 -5.43
C ALA A 73 8.03 -3.05 -6.59
N SER A 74 7.91 -4.37 -6.38
CA SER A 74 7.45 -5.32 -7.40
C SER A 74 6.04 -5.00 -7.89
N ILE A 75 5.12 -4.63 -6.98
CA ILE A 75 3.76 -4.23 -7.33
C ILE A 75 3.75 -2.87 -8.02
N ALA A 76 4.45 -1.86 -7.47
CA ALA A 76 4.51 -0.51 -8.04
C ALA A 76 5.09 -0.50 -9.47
N ALA A 77 6.07 -1.38 -9.74
CA ALA A 77 6.62 -1.59 -11.07
C ALA A 77 5.71 -2.39 -12.01
N ALA A 78 4.79 -3.20 -11.46
CA ALA A 78 3.94 -4.10 -12.24
C ALA A 78 2.70 -3.44 -12.84
N VAL A 79 2.32 -2.25 -12.41
CA VAL A 79 1.09 -1.56 -12.80
C VAL A 79 1.33 -0.11 -13.21
N ASP A 80 0.38 0.46 -13.98
CA ASP A 80 0.40 1.86 -14.42
C ASP A 80 -0.47 2.78 -13.57
N VAL A 81 -1.27 2.21 -12.66
CA VAL A 81 -2.08 2.96 -11.69
C VAL A 81 -1.27 3.31 -10.45
N PRO A 82 -1.65 4.36 -9.70
CA PRO A 82 -1.03 4.70 -8.43
C PRO A 82 -1.07 3.54 -7.42
N VAL A 83 0.01 3.36 -6.67
CA VAL A 83 0.10 2.37 -5.59
C VAL A 83 0.34 3.08 -4.26
N ASN A 84 -0.48 2.76 -3.25
CA ASN A 84 -0.27 3.13 -1.85
C ASN A 84 0.40 1.95 -1.12
N ALA A 85 1.50 2.17 -0.46
CA ALA A 85 2.12 1.14 0.38
C ALA A 85 1.39 1.00 1.72
N ASP A 86 1.01 -0.22 2.08
CA ASP A 86 0.75 -0.61 3.47
C ASP A 86 2.11 -0.82 4.13
N PHE A 87 2.55 0.19 4.89
CA PHE A 87 3.93 0.26 5.39
C PHE A 87 4.04 0.01 6.89
N MET A 88 3.03 -0.68 7.45
CA MET A 88 2.93 -1.04 8.86
C MET A 88 3.22 0.17 9.78
N ALA A 89 3.99 0.00 10.85
CA ALA A 89 4.38 1.11 11.72
C ALA A 89 5.60 1.92 11.18
N GLY A 90 6.10 1.66 9.97
CA GLY A 90 7.19 2.42 9.35
C GLY A 90 8.58 1.85 9.55
N TYR A 91 8.70 0.63 10.07
CA TYR A 91 9.95 -0.14 10.20
C TYR A 91 11.07 0.58 10.94
N GLY A 92 10.73 1.22 12.04
CA GLY A 92 11.69 1.84 12.91
C GLY A 92 11.06 2.27 14.23
N ARG A 93 11.80 2.26 15.32
CA ARG A 93 11.30 2.65 16.63
C ARG A 93 11.37 4.18 16.80
N GLU A 94 12.50 4.74 16.44
CA GLU A 94 12.76 6.16 16.55
C GLU A 94 12.29 6.92 15.28
N PRO A 95 11.97 8.21 15.39
CA PRO A 95 11.56 9.02 14.22
C PRO A 95 12.55 8.99 13.07
N GLU A 96 13.86 8.96 13.34
CA GLU A 96 14.93 8.94 12.34
C GLU A 96 14.92 7.64 11.53
N ASP A 97 14.64 6.50 12.18
CA ASP A 97 14.53 5.19 11.51
C ASP A 97 13.32 5.15 10.59
N VAL A 98 12.19 5.74 11.04
CA VAL A 98 10.98 5.89 10.23
C VAL A 98 11.26 6.76 9.01
N ALA A 99 11.95 7.89 9.18
CA ALA A 99 12.32 8.77 8.08
C ALA A 99 13.16 8.05 7.02
N GLU A 100 14.16 7.27 7.44
CA GLU A 100 14.98 6.48 6.51
C GLU A 100 14.16 5.40 5.78
N SER A 101 13.29 4.71 6.49
CA SER A 101 12.39 3.72 5.91
C SER A 101 11.44 4.34 4.89
N VAL A 102 10.92 5.52 5.17
CA VAL A 102 10.04 6.29 4.27
C VAL A 102 10.78 6.75 3.02
N ARG A 103 12.03 7.26 3.12
CA ARG A 103 12.84 7.61 1.94
C ARG A 103 12.97 6.41 0.99
N ARG A 104 13.24 5.23 1.52
CA ARG A 104 13.34 3.99 0.74
C ARG A 104 12.00 3.57 0.12
N CYS A 105 10.90 3.75 0.85
CA CYS A 105 9.55 3.48 0.33
C CYS A 105 9.18 4.44 -0.80
N VAL A 106 9.49 5.72 -0.68
CA VAL A 106 9.30 6.72 -1.75
C VAL A 106 10.09 6.36 -3.00
N ALA A 107 11.35 5.90 -2.82
CA ALA A 107 12.22 5.44 -3.91
C ALA A 107 11.69 4.17 -4.60
N ALA A 108 10.89 3.33 -3.92
CA ALA A 108 10.23 2.18 -4.51
C ALA A 108 9.11 2.53 -5.52
N GLY A 109 8.82 3.81 -5.74
CA GLY A 109 7.90 4.27 -6.80
C GLY A 109 6.43 4.34 -6.39
N VAL A 110 6.14 4.44 -5.12
CA VAL A 110 4.76 4.58 -4.60
C VAL A 110 4.19 5.98 -4.81
N ALA A 111 2.87 6.08 -4.84
CA ALA A 111 2.12 7.33 -4.86
C ALA A 111 1.59 7.74 -3.48
N GLY A 112 1.59 6.82 -2.53
CA GLY A 112 1.27 7.04 -1.14
C GLY A 112 1.81 5.93 -0.26
N LEU A 113 1.84 6.17 1.04
CA LEU A 113 2.14 5.15 2.04
C LEU A 113 1.30 5.37 3.30
N SER A 114 1.03 4.30 4.04
CA SER A 114 0.35 4.38 5.34
C SER A 114 1.31 3.99 6.46
N ILE A 115 1.25 4.74 7.57
CA ILE A 115 1.96 4.41 8.81
C ILE A 115 0.95 4.32 9.94
N GLU A 116 0.99 3.21 10.68
CA GLU A 116 0.13 2.94 11.82
C GLU A 116 0.85 3.19 13.14
N ASP A 117 0.05 3.34 14.20
CA ASP A 117 0.54 3.59 15.55
C ASP A 117 0.59 2.33 16.44
N ALA A 118 0.43 1.15 15.86
CA ALA A 118 0.64 -0.11 16.56
C ALA A 118 2.13 -0.36 16.83
N THR A 119 2.43 -0.93 18.02
CA THR A 119 3.80 -1.27 18.42
C THR A 119 4.18 -2.71 18.08
N GLY A 120 3.20 -3.59 17.84
CA GLY A 120 3.36 -5.04 17.81
C GLY A 120 3.45 -5.69 19.20
N ASP A 121 3.64 -4.91 20.27
CA ASP A 121 3.68 -5.41 21.66
C ASP A 121 2.27 -5.47 22.26
N ARG A 122 1.85 -6.66 22.68
CA ARG A 122 0.52 -6.85 23.29
C ARG A 122 0.35 -6.17 24.65
N LEU A 123 1.43 -5.88 25.37
CA LEU A 123 1.40 -5.21 26.67
C LEU A 123 1.33 -3.70 26.54
N SER A 124 1.86 -3.15 25.43
CA SER A 124 1.81 -1.73 25.09
C SER A 124 1.46 -1.57 23.61
N PRO A 125 0.21 -1.90 23.20
CA PRO A 125 -0.13 -2.14 21.80
C PRO A 125 -0.12 -0.91 20.92
N LEU A 126 -0.15 0.30 21.51
CA LEU A 126 -0.09 1.57 20.78
C LEU A 126 1.10 2.40 21.28
N TYR A 127 1.79 3.05 20.37
CA TYR A 127 2.69 4.16 20.72
C TYR A 127 1.88 5.23 21.48
N ASP A 128 2.48 5.86 22.49
CA ASP A 128 1.88 7.06 23.08
C ASP A 128 1.71 8.14 22.00
N LEU A 129 0.76 9.05 22.21
CA LEU A 129 0.43 10.02 21.17
C LEU A 129 1.60 10.94 20.78
N PRO A 130 2.41 11.48 21.71
CA PRO A 130 3.60 12.27 21.34
C PRO A 130 4.57 11.51 20.47
N THR A 131 4.87 10.24 20.79
CA THR A 131 5.75 9.37 20.01
C THR A 131 5.16 9.11 18.61
N ALA A 132 3.88 8.73 18.51
CA ALA A 132 3.21 8.50 17.22
C ALA A 132 3.23 9.76 16.34
N VAL A 133 2.97 10.94 16.92
CA VAL A 133 3.04 12.23 16.21
C VAL A 133 4.47 12.54 15.75
N GLY A 134 5.48 12.30 16.58
CA GLY A 134 6.90 12.48 16.22
C GLY A 134 7.30 11.65 15.01
N ARG A 135 6.88 10.37 15.00
CA ARG A 135 7.12 9.42 13.88
C ARG A 135 6.45 9.87 12.58
N LEU A 136 5.20 10.35 12.64
CA LEU A 136 4.49 10.87 11.47
C LEU A 136 5.11 12.18 10.94
N ARG A 137 5.57 13.06 11.81
CA ARG A 137 6.31 14.28 11.41
C ARG A 137 7.62 13.94 10.70
N ALA A 138 8.37 12.96 11.20
CA ALA A 138 9.58 12.48 10.56
C ALA A 138 9.29 11.84 9.17
N ALA A 139 8.22 11.06 9.07
CA ALA A 139 7.74 10.52 7.79
C ALA A 139 7.35 11.63 6.81
N ARG A 140 6.62 12.66 7.25
CA ARG A 140 6.23 13.80 6.42
C ARG A 140 7.46 14.57 5.93
N ALA A 141 8.39 14.88 6.84
CA ALA A 141 9.63 15.57 6.49
C ALA A 141 10.43 14.80 5.42
N ALA A 142 10.58 13.47 5.58
CA ALA A 142 11.28 12.64 4.61
C ALA A 142 10.60 12.62 3.22
N ILE A 143 9.28 12.67 3.18
CA ILE A 143 8.54 12.80 1.90
C ILE A 143 8.80 14.19 1.29
N ASP A 144 8.72 15.26 2.08
CA ASP A 144 8.90 16.64 1.59
C ASP A 144 10.33 16.86 1.07
N GLU A 145 11.33 16.37 1.80
CA GLU A 145 12.75 16.40 1.38
C GLU A 145 12.99 15.69 0.04
N SER A 146 12.22 14.65 -0.27
CA SER A 146 12.33 13.93 -1.53
C SER A 146 11.86 14.73 -2.75
N GLY A 147 11.11 15.82 -2.55
CA GLY A 147 10.43 16.59 -3.60
C GLY A 147 9.32 15.82 -4.32
N ALA A 148 8.97 14.62 -3.86
CA ALA A 148 7.96 13.77 -4.49
C ALA A 148 6.57 14.03 -3.92
N ASP A 149 5.54 14.09 -4.79
CA ASP A 149 4.14 14.24 -4.38
C ASP A 149 3.55 12.91 -3.88
N VAL A 150 4.05 12.42 -2.73
CA VAL A 150 3.60 11.18 -2.10
C VAL A 150 2.65 11.50 -0.94
N LEU A 151 1.48 10.85 -0.92
CA LEU A 151 0.50 11.01 0.15
C LEU A 151 0.88 10.20 1.38
N LEU A 152 0.85 10.85 2.55
CA LEU A 152 1.00 10.19 3.86
C LEU A 152 -0.38 9.88 4.42
N THR A 153 -0.67 8.60 4.63
CA THR A 153 -1.85 8.13 5.35
C THR A 153 -1.46 7.79 6.79
N ALA A 154 -2.05 8.46 7.77
CA ALA A 154 -1.87 8.09 9.18
C ALA A 154 -3.00 7.18 9.65
N ARG A 155 -2.62 6.03 10.27
CA ARG A 155 -3.54 4.98 10.68
C ARG A 155 -3.55 4.86 12.20
N ALA A 156 -4.74 4.94 12.81
CA ALA A 156 -4.97 4.78 14.25
C ALA A 156 -5.57 3.40 14.53
N GLU A 157 -4.86 2.58 15.32
CA GLU A 157 -5.18 1.17 15.56
C GLU A 157 -6.08 0.92 16.78
N CYS A 158 -6.66 1.96 17.38
CA CYS A 158 -7.41 1.87 18.64
C CYS A 158 -8.49 0.79 18.65
N TYR A 159 -9.23 0.63 17.55
CA TYR A 159 -10.25 -0.41 17.43
C TYR A 159 -9.62 -1.80 17.31
N HIS A 160 -8.56 -1.91 16.55
CA HIS A 160 -7.90 -3.20 16.27
C HIS A 160 -7.25 -3.79 17.52
N VAL A 161 -6.63 -2.94 18.34
CA VAL A 161 -5.98 -3.36 19.59
C VAL A 161 -6.96 -3.47 20.77
N GLY A 162 -8.26 -3.20 20.58
CA GLY A 162 -9.27 -3.29 21.63
C GLY A 162 -9.14 -2.22 22.71
N HIS A 163 -8.80 -0.97 22.34
CA HIS A 163 -8.76 0.14 23.30
C HIS A 163 -10.09 0.31 24.04
N PRO A 164 -10.13 0.58 25.35
CA PRO A 164 -11.37 0.69 26.13
C PRO A 164 -12.37 1.73 25.63
N ASP A 165 -11.89 2.84 25.08
CA ASP A 165 -12.71 3.88 24.41
C ASP A 165 -12.13 4.13 23.00
N PRO A 166 -12.38 3.22 22.04
CA PRO A 166 -11.73 3.26 20.74
C PRO A 166 -12.16 4.46 19.91
N PHE A 167 -13.44 4.88 19.98
CA PHE A 167 -13.94 6.01 19.19
C PHE A 167 -13.26 7.32 19.59
N ARG A 168 -13.30 7.65 20.89
CA ARG A 168 -12.74 8.91 21.40
C ARG A 168 -11.24 8.99 21.19
N GLU A 169 -10.54 7.89 21.47
CA GLU A 169 -9.07 7.86 21.28
C GLU A 169 -8.70 7.93 19.79
N THR A 170 -9.45 7.28 18.90
CA THR A 170 -9.25 7.40 17.45
C THR A 170 -9.42 8.84 16.99
N VAL A 171 -10.49 9.54 17.40
CA VAL A 171 -10.68 10.94 17.03
C VAL A 171 -9.51 11.80 17.49
N ARG A 172 -9.10 11.65 18.77
CA ARG A 172 -7.97 12.39 19.34
C ARG A 172 -6.69 12.19 18.57
N ARG A 173 -6.38 10.92 18.19
CA ARG A 173 -5.18 10.57 17.43
C ARG A 173 -5.25 11.10 16.00
N LEU A 174 -6.32 10.85 15.28
CA LEU A 174 -6.46 11.28 13.89
C LEU A 174 -6.37 12.80 13.74
N GLN A 175 -6.95 13.57 14.67
CA GLN A 175 -6.80 15.03 14.69
C GLN A 175 -5.34 15.47 14.90
N ALA A 176 -4.63 14.81 15.81
CA ALA A 176 -3.20 15.06 16.02
C ALA A 176 -2.35 14.65 14.80
N TYR A 177 -2.72 13.58 14.11
CA TYR A 177 -2.03 13.10 12.90
C TYR A 177 -2.26 14.04 11.70
N ALA A 178 -3.47 14.59 11.56
CA ALA A 178 -3.74 15.66 10.60
C ALA A 178 -2.84 16.87 10.84
N ALA A 179 -2.73 17.31 12.11
CA ALA A 179 -1.84 18.40 12.51
C ALA A 179 -0.34 18.07 12.36
N ALA A 180 0.02 16.79 12.29
CA ALA A 180 1.38 16.31 12.02
C ALA A 180 1.71 16.24 10.51
N GLY A 181 0.75 16.53 9.62
CA GLY A 181 0.96 16.58 8.17
C GLY A 181 0.48 15.32 7.41
N ALA A 182 -0.38 14.50 8.02
CA ALA A 182 -1.03 13.41 7.29
C ALA A 182 -2.04 13.96 6.27
N ASP A 183 -1.93 13.49 5.02
CA ASP A 183 -2.85 13.85 3.92
C ASP A 183 -4.17 13.07 4.01
N VAL A 184 -4.13 11.83 4.50
CA VAL A 184 -5.28 10.92 4.60
C VAL A 184 -5.31 10.30 6.00
N LEU A 185 -6.50 10.17 6.55
CA LEU A 185 -6.69 9.59 7.88
C LEU A 185 -7.38 8.23 7.78
N PHE A 186 -6.95 7.30 8.61
CA PHE A 186 -7.40 5.92 8.55
C PHE A 186 -7.57 5.34 9.95
N ALA A 187 -8.70 4.65 10.18
CA ALA A 187 -8.93 3.84 11.36
C ALA A 187 -9.61 2.53 10.95
N PRO A 188 -8.94 1.36 11.03
CA PRO A 188 -9.60 0.08 10.84
C PRO A 188 -10.52 -0.22 12.04
N GLY A 189 -11.69 -0.83 11.77
CA GLY A 189 -12.61 -1.30 12.81
C GLY A 189 -14.03 -0.76 12.79
N PRO A 190 -14.29 0.54 12.54
CA PRO A 190 -15.65 1.07 12.44
C PRO A 190 -16.46 0.37 11.34
N GLN A 191 -17.66 -0.09 11.70
CA GLN A 191 -18.56 -0.79 10.77
C GLN A 191 -19.98 -0.22 10.77
N LYS A 192 -20.38 0.49 11.83
CA LYS A 192 -21.72 1.05 11.96
C LYS A 192 -21.83 2.40 11.23
N PRO A 193 -22.86 2.62 10.38
CA PRO A 193 -23.00 3.85 9.60
C PRO A 193 -22.89 5.13 10.42
N GLY A 194 -23.54 5.17 11.59
CA GLY A 194 -23.50 6.34 12.49
C GLY A 194 -22.10 6.64 13.04
N GLU A 195 -21.32 5.61 13.37
CA GLU A 195 -19.94 5.75 13.85
C GLU A 195 -19.01 6.19 12.74
N ILE A 196 -19.12 5.59 11.54
CA ILE A 196 -18.36 5.98 10.35
C ILE A 196 -18.61 7.46 10.03
N LYS A 197 -19.87 7.89 9.99
CA LYS A 197 -20.25 9.29 9.74
C LYS A 197 -19.68 10.23 10.81
N ALA A 198 -19.70 9.84 12.07
CA ALA A 198 -19.18 10.63 13.18
C ALA A 198 -17.65 10.77 13.09
N LEU A 199 -16.93 9.71 12.73
CA LEU A 199 -15.46 9.77 12.50
C LEU A 199 -15.11 10.69 11.33
N VAL A 200 -15.80 10.53 10.18
CA VAL A 200 -15.60 11.40 9.02
C VAL A 200 -15.79 12.87 9.39
N ALA A 201 -16.88 13.19 10.11
CA ALA A 201 -17.15 14.56 10.54
C ALA A 201 -16.10 15.11 11.52
N ALA A 202 -15.58 14.27 12.43
CA ALA A 202 -14.61 14.65 13.44
C ALA A 202 -13.22 14.97 12.85
N VAL A 203 -12.90 14.42 11.68
CA VAL A 203 -11.59 14.58 11.03
C VAL A 203 -11.62 15.49 9.80
N ALA A 204 -12.81 15.98 9.41
CA ALA A 204 -12.94 16.90 8.30
C ALA A 204 -12.05 18.15 8.49
N PRO A 205 -11.46 18.70 7.42
CA PRO A 205 -11.68 18.40 5.99
C PRO A 205 -10.83 17.24 5.45
N GLN A 206 -10.04 16.56 6.26
CA GLN A 206 -9.13 15.51 5.79
C GLN A 206 -9.91 14.31 5.23
N PRO A 207 -9.45 13.71 4.10
CA PRO A 207 -10.03 12.51 3.56
C PRO A 207 -9.92 11.35 4.55
N PHE A 208 -11.01 10.59 4.72
CA PHE A 208 -11.04 9.41 5.58
C PHE A 208 -11.05 8.14 4.74
N ASN A 209 -10.18 7.17 5.11
CA ASN A 209 -10.19 5.82 4.57
C ASN A 209 -11.01 4.90 5.48
N LEU A 210 -11.97 4.16 4.90
CA LEU A 210 -12.68 3.09 5.57
C LEU A 210 -12.13 1.73 5.12
N LEU A 211 -11.86 0.83 6.08
CA LEU A 211 -11.50 -0.56 5.80
C LEU A 211 -12.75 -1.44 5.80
N VAL A 212 -13.01 -2.13 4.70
CA VAL A 212 -14.10 -3.10 4.55
C VAL A 212 -13.52 -4.47 4.22
N VAL A 213 -13.32 -5.31 5.24
CA VAL A 213 -12.75 -6.67 5.10
C VAL A 213 -13.81 -7.78 5.02
N ARG A 214 -15.06 -7.41 5.18
CA ARG A 214 -16.24 -8.32 5.12
C ARG A 214 -17.45 -7.51 4.72
N ASP A 215 -18.53 -8.19 4.36
CA ASP A 215 -19.83 -7.55 4.16
C ASP A 215 -20.29 -6.86 5.47
N ILE A 216 -20.53 -5.56 5.37
CA ILE A 216 -21.05 -4.71 6.46
C ILE A 216 -22.49 -4.23 6.19
N GLY A 217 -23.13 -4.78 5.15
CA GLY A 217 -24.47 -4.40 4.71
C GLY A 217 -24.57 -3.04 4.04
N LEU A 218 -23.45 -2.49 3.56
CA LEU A 218 -23.38 -1.22 2.83
C LEU A 218 -22.63 -1.41 1.50
N ASN A 219 -23.12 -0.82 0.43
CA ASN A 219 -22.40 -0.72 -0.83
C ASN A 219 -21.54 0.55 -0.90
N VAL A 220 -20.78 0.70 -1.99
CA VAL A 220 -19.85 1.84 -2.20
C VAL A 220 -20.56 3.19 -2.18
N GLU A 221 -21.77 3.30 -2.76
CA GLU A 221 -22.53 4.54 -2.83
C GLU A 221 -23.05 4.94 -1.45
N GLU A 222 -23.54 3.99 -0.67
CA GLU A 222 -23.98 4.20 0.70
C GLU A 222 -22.83 4.63 1.61
N ILE A 223 -21.64 4.01 1.46
CA ILE A 223 -20.43 4.42 2.17
C ILE A 223 -19.98 5.83 1.76
N ALA A 224 -20.05 6.16 0.47
CA ALA A 224 -19.75 7.50 -0.04
C ALA A 224 -20.70 8.56 0.55
N ALA A 225 -21.98 8.23 0.72
CA ALA A 225 -22.98 9.13 1.34
C ALA A 225 -22.69 9.43 2.83
N LEU A 226 -21.88 8.59 3.51
CA LEU A 226 -21.39 8.87 4.87
C LEU A 226 -20.22 9.88 4.88
N GLY A 227 -19.70 10.27 3.71
CA GLY A 227 -18.58 11.19 3.55
C GLY A 227 -17.21 10.52 3.46
N VAL A 228 -17.15 9.19 3.39
CA VAL A 228 -15.91 8.45 3.19
C VAL A 228 -15.31 8.80 1.83
N ARG A 229 -13.99 8.99 1.79
CA ARG A 229 -13.27 9.35 0.56
C ARG A 229 -12.61 8.15 -0.13
N ARG A 230 -12.14 7.18 0.66
CA ARG A 230 -11.40 6.02 0.19
C ARG A 230 -11.86 4.76 0.93
N ILE A 231 -12.03 3.67 0.20
CA ILE A 231 -12.42 2.38 0.74
C ILE A 231 -11.32 1.38 0.40
N SER A 232 -10.64 0.82 1.40
CA SER A 232 -9.67 -0.26 1.26
C SER A 232 -10.29 -1.59 1.72
N VAL A 233 -9.73 -2.72 1.24
CA VAL A 233 -10.24 -4.05 1.58
C VAL A 233 -9.22 -4.90 2.35
N GLY A 234 -8.00 -4.39 2.60
CA GLY A 234 -6.97 -5.09 3.36
C GLY A 234 -6.68 -6.49 2.84
N GLY A 235 -6.55 -7.45 3.72
CA GLY A 235 -6.31 -8.85 3.38
C GLY A 235 -7.51 -9.60 2.78
N ALA A 236 -8.69 -8.98 2.62
CA ALA A 236 -9.93 -9.70 2.26
C ALA A 236 -9.84 -10.45 0.93
N LEU A 237 -9.24 -9.87 -0.12
CA LEU A 237 -9.11 -10.54 -1.42
C LEU A 237 -8.13 -11.73 -1.34
N ALA A 238 -7.04 -11.61 -0.60
CA ALA A 238 -6.14 -12.74 -0.33
C ALA A 238 -6.86 -13.84 0.44
N LEU A 239 -7.65 -13.50 1.48
CA LEU A 239 -8.46 -14.48 2.22
C LEU A 239 -9.51 -15.15 1.34
N ALA A 240 -10.12 -14.44 0.40
CA ALA A 240 -11.04 -15.04 -0.57
C ALA A 240 -10.35 -16.11 -1.44
N ALA A 241 -9.13 -15.81 -1.92
CA ALA A 241 -8.32 -16.77 -2.67
C ALA A 241 -7.92 -17.97 -1.79
N TRP A 242 -7.45 -17.73 -0.57
CA TRP A 242 -7.13 -18.78 0.40
C TRP A 242 -8.32 -19.65 0.76
N THR A 243 -9.53 -19.07 0.87
CA THR A 243 -10.76 -19.81 1.15
C THR A 243 -11.05 -20.84 0.06
N GLY A 244 -10.97 -20.44 -1.21
CA GLY A 244 -11.13 -21.36 -2.35
C GLY A 244 -10.09 -22.48 -2.36
N PHE A 245 -8.82 -22.11 -2.17
CA PHE A 245 -7.70 -23.05 -2.08
C PHE A 245 -7.89 -24.08 -0.94
N ILE A 246 -8.19 -23.62 0.27
CA ILE A 246 -8.39 -24.48 1.45
C ILE A 246 -9.52 -25.47 1.21
N HIS A 247 -10.67 -25.01 0.71
CA HIS A 247 -11.81 -25.88 0.46
C HIS A 247 -11.49 -26.95 -0.58
N ALA A 248 -10.84 -26.59 -1.70
CA ALA A 248 -10.43 -27.52 -2.72
C ALA A 248 -9.42 -28.57 -2.20
N ALA A 249 -8.38 -28.10 -1.48
CA ALA A 249 -7.35 -28.97 -0.91
C ALA A 249 -7.93 -29.94 0.14
N GLN A 250 -8.83 -29.47 1.00
CA GLN A 250 -9.51 -30.32 2.00
C GLN A 250 -10.40 -31.39 1.33
N ALA A 251 -11.12 -31.04 0.27
CA ALA A 251 -11.95 -32.00 -0.50
C ALA A 251 -11.09 -33.10 -1.12
N LEU A 252 -9.95 -32.74 -1.71
CA LEU A 252 -8.97 -33.70 -2.24
C LEU A 252 -8.42 -34.61 -1.14
N LYS A 253 -7.97 -34.03 -0.03
CA LYS A 253 -7.33 -34.80 1.06
C LYS A 253 -8.30 -35.73 1.79
N SER A 254 -9.51 -35.25 2.10
CA SER A 254 -10.45 -36.01 2.97
C SER A 254 -11.37 -36.97 2.22
N LYS A 255 -11.71 -36.68 0.96
CA LYS A 255 -12.71 -37.41 0.16
C LYS A 255 -12.17 -37.96 -1.16
N GLY A 256 -10.93 -37.65 -1.56
CA GLY A 256 -10.40 -37.92 -2.90
C GLY A 256 -11.25 -37.24 -4.00
N SER A 257 -11.95 -36.16 -3.68
CA SER A 257 -12.91 -35.51 -4.57
C SER A 257 -12.29 -34.31 -5.28
N PHE A 258 -12.46 -34.23 -6.60
CA PHE A 258 -12.07 -33.11 -7.45
C PHE A 258 -13.16 -32.05 -7.60
N ALA A 259 -14.31 -32.20 -6.90
CA ALA A 259 -15.45 -31.27 -7.01
C ALA A 259 -15.10 -29.81 -6.72
N GLY A 260 -14.12 -29.57 -5.82
CA GLY A 260 -13.62 -28.21 -5.53
C GLY A 260 -12.90 -27.53 -6.70
N LEU A 261 -12.60 -28.26 -7.77
CA LEU A 261 -11.95 -27.76 -8.98
C LEU A 261 -12.91 -27.62 -10.17
N ALA A 262 -14.22 -27.80 -9.98
CA ALA A 262 -15.19 -27.82 -11.07
C ALA A 262 -15.40 -26.46 -11.76
N ASN A 263 -15.22 -25.35 -11.01
CA ASN A 263 -15.52 -24.00 -11.49
C ASN A 263 -14.27 -23.10 -11.48
N LEU A 264 -13.16 -23.62 -11.99
CA LEU A 264 -11.94 -22.83 -12.11
C LEU A 264 -12.02 -21.88 -13.31
N VAL A 265 -11.39 -20.70 -13.17
CA VAL A 265 -11.18 -19.79 -14.27
C VAL A 265 -10.33 -20.51 -15.36
N PRO A 266 -10.73 -20.46 -16.64
CA PRO A 266 -9.97 -21.09 -17.71
C PRO A 266 -8.53 -20.55 -17.83
N TYR A 267 -7.58 -21.45 -18.11
CA TYR A 267 -6.16 -21.06 -18.35
C TYR A 267 -6.02 -19.96 -19.40
N ALA A 268 -6.80 -20.05 -20.50
CA ALA A 268 -6.76 -19.06 -21.57
C ALA A 268 -7.14 -17.65 -21.12
N GLU A 269 -8.07 -17.54 -20.18
CA GLU A 269 -8.48 -16.23 -19.62
C GLU A 269 -7.36 -15.61 -18.81
N ILE A 270 -6.73 -16.37 -17.90
CA ILE A 270 -5.62 -15.89 -17.09
C ILE A 270 -4.39 -15.58 -17.96
N ASN A 271 -4.05 -16.45 -18.92
CA ASN A 271 -2.91 -16.22 -19.82
C ASN A 271 -3.13 -14.97 -20.68
N GLY A 272 -4.32 -14.84 -21.31
CA GLY A 272 -4.63 -13.68 -22.14
C GLY A 272 -4.56 -12.34 -21.37
N LEU A 273 -4.96 -12.32 -20.10
CA LEU A 273 -4.81 -11.17 -19.23
C LEU A 273 -3.35 -10.75 -19.06
N PHE A 274 -2.45 -11.72 -18.82
CA PHE A 274 -1.04 -11.43 -18.57
C PHE A 274 -0.25 -11.14 -19.85
N GLU A 275 -0.61 -11.76 -20.98
CA GLU A 275 -0.04 -11.46 -22.30
C GLU A 275 -0.38 -10.02 -22.74
N ALA A 276 -1.64 -9.59 -22.61
CA ALA A 276 -2.04 -8.23 -22.91
C ALA A 276 -1.29 -7.18 -22.07
N SER A 277 -0.98 -7.51 -20.81
CA SER A 277 -0.20 -6.66 -19.91
C SER A 277 1.29 -6.60 -20.29
N ALA A 278 1.85 -7.60 -20.96
CA ALA A 278 3.24 -7.64 -21.41
C ALA A 278 3.44 -6.79 -22.68
N VAL A 279 2.58 -6.95 -23.68
CA VAL A 279 2.65 -6.22 -24.96
C VAL A 279 2.59 -4.70 -24.77
N GLY A 280 1.78 -4.21 -23.81
CA GLY A 280 1.70 -2.78 -23.50
C GLY A 280 3.00 -2.20 -22.95
N ARG A 281 3.87 -3.02 -22.32
CA ARG A 281 5.16 -2.57 -21.75
C ARG A 281 6.26 -2.54 -22.77
N GLU A 282 6.36 -3.56 -23.62
CA GLU A 282 7.36 -3.58 -24.71
C GLU A 282 7.16 -2.39 -25.66
N ALA A 283 5.91 -2.00 -25.95
CA ALA A 283 5.60 -0.83 -26.76
C ALA A 283 6.04 0.49 -26.11
N VAL A 284 5.98 0.60 -24.77
CA VAL A 284 6.42 1.78 -24.03
C VAL A 284 7.95 1.83 -23.91
N GLU A 285 8.62 0.69 -23.72
CA GLU A 285 10.08 0.59 -23.67
C GLU A 285 10.71 0.87 -25.03
N GLU A 286 10.12 0.39 -26.15
CA GLU A 286 10.55 0.75 -27.49
C GLU A 286 10.41 2.24 -27.81
N GLN A 287 9.34 2.89 -27.32
CA GLN A 287 9.18 4.34 -27.49
C GLN A 287 10.15 5.16 -26.65
N CYS A 288 10.48 4.72 -25.43
CA CYS A 288 11.51 5.37 -24.59
C CYS A 288 12.93 5.11 -25.09
N GLY A 289 13.22 3.90 -25.61
CA GLY A 289 14.55 3.52 -26.12
C GLY A 289 14.95 4.25 -27.41
N ARG A 290 13.99 4.73 -28.19
CA ARG A 290 14.28 5.49 -29.44
C ARG A 290 14.63 6.96 -29.21
N SER A 291 14.49 7.49 -28.00
CA SER A 291 14.84 8.88 -27.68
C SER A 291 16.23 9.06 -27.04
N GLY A 292 17.01 8.01 -26.90
CA GLY A 292 18.35 8.01 -26.31
C GLY A 292 19.36 7.17 -27.08
N SER A 293 19.68 7.53 -28.32
CA SER A 293 20.90 7.00 -28.96
C SER A 293 22.11 7.66 -28.29
N PHE A 294 22.72 6.93 -27.35
CA PHE A 294 24.05 7.22 -26.87
C PHE A 294 25.06 6.94 -28.01
N ASP A 295 25.70 7.99 -28.51
CA ASP A 295 26.74 7.90 -29.51
C ASP A 295 28.10 7.58 -28.82
N PRO A 296 28.66 6.37 -29.02
CA PRO A 296 29.91 5.97 -28.38
C PRO A 296 31.17 6.55 -29.00
N GLU A 297 31.07 7.39 -30.04
CA GLU A 297 32.26 7.92 -30.73
C GLU A 297 32.79 9.26 -30.19
N ASN A 298 32.25 9.79 -29.11
CA ASN A 298 32.71 11.07 -28.53
C ASN A 298 33.39 10.89 -27.17
N VAL A 299 34.40 10.03 -27.08
CA VAL A 299 35.39 10.01 -25.98
C VAL A 299 36.70 10.50 -26.53
N GLY A 300 36.88 11.81 -26.49
CA GLY A 300 38.17 12.45 -26.83
C GLY A 300 39.30 11.96 -25.92
N ASP A 301 40.43 11.65 -26.58
CA ASP A 301 41.73 11.38 -25.99
C ASP A 301 42.11 12.33 -24.85
N ILE A 302 42.36 11.79 -23.67
CA ILE A 302 43.15 12.45 -22.64
C ILE A 302 44.48 11.69 -22.55
N ALA A 303 45.49 12.36 -23.07
CA ALA A 303 46.88 11.91 -23.15
C ALA A 303 47.46 11.55 -21.78
N ASP A 304 48.25 10.48 -21.86
CA ASP A 304 49.23 9.96 -20.91
C ASP A 304 50.29 11.02 -20.52
N GLU A 305 50.40 11.36 -19.25
CA GLU A 305 51.60 12.01 -18.70
C GLU A 305 52.12 11.26 -17.48
N GLY A 306 53.18 10.59 -17.75
CA GLY A 306 54.38 10.20 -17.05
C GLY A 306 54.36 10.04 -15.51
N VAL A 307 54.50 8.82 -15.04
CA VAL A 307 55.01 8.50 -13.69
C VAL A 307 56.50 8.28 -13.73
N GLY A 308 57.27 9.28 -13.24
CA GLY A 308 58.68 9.15 -12.96
C GLY A 308 58.93 8.40 -11.65
N HIS A 309 59.66 7.29 -11.74
CA HIS A 309 60.33 6.65 -10.61
C HIS A 309 61.45 7.55 -10.07
N ARG A 310 61.48 7.73 -8.74
CA ARG A 310 62.76 7.81 -7.97
C ARG A 310 62.50 7.64 -6.46
N GLY A 311 63.30 6.74 -5.86
CA GLY A 311 63.77 6.77 -4.49
C GLY A 311 63.14 5.70 -3.59
#